data_c7e36b1b0b82a2346d932354247a0ce6
#
_entry.id   c7e36b1b0b82a2346d932354247a0ce6
#
_cell.length_a   1.000
_cell.length_b   1.000
_cell.length_c   1.000
_cell.angle_alpha   90.00
_cell.angle_beta   90.00
_cell.angle_gamma   90.00
#
_symmetry.space_group_name_H-M   'P 1'
#
loop_
_entity.id
_entity.type
_entity.pdbx_description
1 polymer ?
#
loop_
_entity_poly.entity_id
_entity_poly.type
_entity_poly.pdbx_seq_one_letter_code
_entity_poly.pdbx_strand_id
1 'polypeptide(L)'
;MDASETRELLHELARDEGFEMAGVVRPDPSNHGAHLRRWLEEGYHGEMEYLARADALERRDDPSRSLPGARSALVVAHDYFQPDPAGVPEDPARGVIARYARGRDYHRVVKKGLRRVHRRLEEELDRSVEGRIYVDTGPVLERELGQRAGFGWFGRNTMLIHPRRGSYFFLGALLLELDAEADDPFERDHCGSCRACLDACPTGALLGRDENGAPVMDARLCISYLTIEHRGPIPRELRPLVGNRVYGCDICQEVCPFNVKFAEEAAEPGYAARGPGERPVGVEAIGPAGPGSESGTTGGKLAKEGSSAETSHGPGGRPVHPGTDAPSLVELLRMALSEERWESFSRGSAIRRAGRAGFARNVCIALGNWLAGSDEPPSEAVTVLVEALSDPAPLVRGHAAWALGLISSAAARSALERRASVEEDPWVGAEITSALEGSRPTRK
;
A
#
# COMPACT_ATOMS: atom_id res chain seq x y z
N MET A 1 -30.12 -9.18 26.41
CA MET A 1 -29.26 -9.89 25.46
C MET A 1 -28.10 -10.46 26.24
N ASP A 2 -27.85 -11.74 26.15
CA ASP A 2 -26.68 -12.38 26.78
C ASP A 2 -25.42 -12.24 25.87
N ALA A 3 -24.27 -12.75 26.36
CA ALA A 3 -23.01 -12.59 25.64
C ALA A 3 -22.96 -13.36 24.30
N SER A 4 -23.66 -14.50 24.21
CA SER A 4 -23.75 -15.29 22.97
C SER A 4 -24.66 -14.61 21.95
N GLU A 5 -25.85 -14.14 22.38
CA GLU A 5 -26.74 -13.34 21.53
C GLU A 5 -26.05 -12.07 21.01
N THR A 6 -25.22 -11.41 21.84
CA THR A 6 -24.45 -10.23 21.45
C THR A 6 -23.41 -10.55 20.38
N ARG A 7 -22.70 -11.69 20.49
CA ARG A 7 -21.77 -12.16 19.45
C ARG A 7 -22.48 -12.37 18.11
N GLU A 8 -23.61 -13.08 18.14
CA GLU A 8 -24.37 -13.35 16.93
C GLU A 8 -24.87 -12.07 16.25
N LEU A 9 -25.36 -11.11 17.03
CA LEU A 9 -25.75 -9.79 16.53
C LEU A 9 -24.55 -9.05 15.87
N LEU A 10 -23.38 -9.04 16.51
CA LEU A 10 -22.19 -8.42 15.95
C LEU A 10 -21.77 -9.05 14.62
N HIS A 11 -21.85 -10.38 14.51
CA HIS A 11 -21.59 -11.11 13.25
C HIS A 11 -22.60 -10.76 12.16
N GLU A 12 -23.89 -10.66 12.50
CA GLU A 12 -24.96 -10.29 11.56
C GLU A 12 -24.76 -8.87 11.06
N LEU A 13 -24.56 -7.90 11.96
CA LEU A 13 -24.33 -6.51 11.60
C LEU A 13 -23.10 -6.31 10.72
N ALA A 14 -22.00 -7.01 11.01
CA ALA A 14 -20.80 -6.95 10.18
C ALA A 14 -21.04 -7.52 8.78
N ARG A 15 -21.74 -8.65 8.66
CA ARG A 15 -22.11 -9.27 7.38
C ARG A 15 -23.01 -8.36 6.56
N ASP A 16 -24.01 -7.75 7.16
CA ASP A 16 -24.93 -6.81 6.51
C ASP A 16 -24.21 -5.57 5.97
N GLU A 17 -23.12 -5.17 6.64
CA GLU A 17 -22.27 -4.05 6.19
C GLU A 17 -21.23 -4.46 5.14
N GLY A 18 -21.25 -5.71 4.67
CA GLY A 18 -20.46 -6.24 3.57
C GLY A 18 -19.08 -6.76 3.97
N PHE A 19 -18.80 -6.97 5.25
CA PHE A 19 -17.55 -7.61 5.67
C PHE A 19 -17.59 -9.11 5.42
N GLU A 20 -16.59 -9.65 4.73
CA GLU A 20 -16.50 -11.07 4.39
C GLU A 20 -16.16 -11.96 5.58
N MET A 21 -15.50 -11.40 6.61
CA MET A 21 -15.22 -12.08 7.86
C MET A 21 -15.50 -11.15 9.04
N ALA A 22 -16.06 -11.73 10.08
CA ALA A 22 -16.27 -11.11 11.38
C ALA A 22 -15.94 -12.10 12.47
N GLY A 23 -15.43 -11.63 13.60
CA GLY A 23 -15.21 -12.45 14.77
C GLY A 23 -15.06 -11.57 16.02
N VAL A 24 -15.44 -12.09 17.15
CA VAL A 24 -15.39 -11.40 18.44
C VAL A 24 -14.23 -11.95 19.26
N VAL A 25 -13.47 -11.06 19.88
CA VAL A 25 -12.37 -11.43 20.78
C VAL A 25 -12.45 -10.66 22.08
N ARG A 26 -11.85 -11.19 23.13
CA ARG A 26 -11.60 -10.41 24.35
C ARG A 26 -10.38 -9.52 24.13
N PRO A 27 -10.39 -8.25 24.59
CA PRO A 27 -9.23 -7.35 24.49
C PRO A 27 -8.19 -7.66 25.58
N ASP A 28 -7.86 -8.94 25.76
CA ASP A 28 -6.84 -9.40 26.70
C ASP A 28 -5.44 -8.99 26.22
N PRO A 29 -4.45 -8.94 27.15
CA PRO A 29 -3.07 -8.63 26.81
C PRO A 29 -2.51 -9.46 25.65
N SER A 30 -1.65 -8.84 24.87
CA SER A 30 -1.06 -9.44 23.67
C SER A 30 -0.05 -10.54 24.01
N ASN A 31 -0.14 -11.64 23.29
CA ASN A 31 0.87 -12.69 23.31
C ASN A 31 2.08 -12.36 22.40
N HIS A 32 1.95 -11.35 21.51
CA HIS A 32 2.97 -10.97 20.52
C HIS A 32 3.80 -9.74 20.91
N GLY A 33 3.47 -9.09 22.04
CA GLY A 33 4.16 -7.88 22.49
C GLY A 33 5.67 -8.07 22.65
N ALA A 34 6.11 -9.21 23.24
CA ALA A 34 7.53 -9.52 23.38
C ALA A 34 8.25 -9.70 22.02
N HIS A 35 7.59 -10.32 21.04
CA HIS A 35 8.12 -10.42 19.66
C HIS A 35 8.28 -9.05 19.02
N LEU A 36 7.28 -8.18 19.13
CA LEU A 36 7.35 -6.81 18.61
C LEU A 36 8.54 -6.03 19.22
N ARG A 37 8.76 -6.14 20.54
CA ARG A 37 9.87 -5.46 21.21
C ARG A 37 11.22 -5.93 20.70
N ARG A 38 11.46 -7.23 20.60
CA ARG A 38 12.69 -7.78 20.00
C ARG A 38 12.90 -7.30 18.57
N TRP A 39 11.86 -7.31 17.75
CA TRP A 39 11.91 -6.82 16.38
C TRP A 39 12.30 -5.33 16.29
N LEU A 40 11.82 -4.50 17.23
CA LEU A 40 12.19 -3.10 17.35
C LEU A 40 13.63 -2.92 17.84
N GLU A 41 14.08 -3.73 18.82
CA GLU A 41 15.44 -3.72 19.36
C GLU A 41 16.48 -4.09 18.28
N GLU A 42 16.15 -4.99 17.35
CA GLU A 42 16.97 -5.32 16.17
C GLU A 42 16.99 -4.21 15.11
N GLY A 43 16.20 -3.15 15.28
CA GLY A 43 16.10 -2.04 14.33
C GLY A 43 15.43 -2.42 13.00
N TYR A 44 14.72 -3.55 12.94
CA TYR A 44 14.06 -4.01 11.71
C TYR A 44 12.93 -3.11 11.24
N HIS A 45 12.43 -2.20 12.07
CA HIS A 45 11.40 -1.21 11.74
C HIS A 45 11.90 -0.06 10.85
N GLY A 46 13.23 0.11 10.70
CA GLY A 46 13.80 1.22 9.93
C GLY A 46 13.35 2.58 10.45
N GLU A 47 12.83 3.45 9.58
CA GLU A 47 12.37 4.81 9.92
C GLU A 47 10.94 4.86 10.52
N MET A 48 10.31 3.73 10.81
CA MET A 48 8.96 3.67 11.37
C MET A 48 8.95 3.88 12.90
N GLU A 49 9.59 4.95 13.39
CA GLU A 49 9.73 5.28 14.82
C GLU A 49 8.38 5.35 15.57
N TYR A 50 7.28 5.61 14.87
CA TYR A 50 5.95 5.61 15.46
C TYR A 50 5.53 4.25 16.03
N LEU A 51 6.18 3.16 15.60
CA LEU A 51 5.98 1.82 16.15
C LEU A 51 6.64 1.64 17.52
N ALA A 52 7.75 2.35 17.78
CA ALA A 52 8.56 2.26 19.00
C ALA A 52 8.11 3.22 20.11
N ARG A 53 7.10 4.08 19.86
CA ARG A 53 6.61 5.02 20.87
C ARG A 53 6.08 4.27 22.09
N ALA A 54 6.49 4.70 23.30
CA ALA A 54 6.16 4.03 24.55
C ALA A 54 4.64 3.91 24.77
N ASP A 55 3.88 4.99 24.53
CA ASP A 55 2.42 5.01 24.65
C ASP A 55 1.72 4.04 23.66
N ALA A 56 2.30 3.87 22.48
CA ALA A 56 1.80 2.95 21.48
C ALA A 56 2.13 1.49 21.81
N LEU A 57 3.31 1.23 22.36
CA LEU A 57 3.71 -0.12 22.82
C LEU A 57 2.82 -0.60 23.98
N GLU A 58 2.57 0.26 24.98
CA GLU A 58 1.69 -0.08 26.10
C GLU A 58 0.27 -0.47 25.66
N ARG A 59 -0.27 0.22 24.62
CA ARG A 59 -1.61 -0.10 24.09
C ARG A 59 -1.59 -1.31 23.18
N ARG A 60 -0.46 -1.62 22.52
CA ARG A 60 -0.30 -2.85 21.76
C ARG A 60 -0.14 -4.06 22.66
N ASP A 61 0.53 -3.89 23.79
CA ASP A 61 0.64 -4.96 24.80
C ASP A 61 -0.71 -5.24 25.45
N ASP A 62 -1.55 -4.21 25.63
CA ASP A 62 -2.86 -4.33 26.28
C ASP A 62 -3.89 -3.47 25.55
N PRO A 63 -4.67 -4.05 24.64
CA PRO A 63 -5.69 -3.32 23.88
C PRO A 63 -6.76 -2.65 24.75
N SER A 64 -7.02 -3.14 25.98
CA SER A 64 -7.96 -2.54 26.93
C SER A 64 -7.57 -1.12 27.32
N ARG A 65 -6.27 -0.77 27.26
CA ARG A 65 -5.77 0.61 27.47
C ARG A 65 -6.19 1.58 26.38
N SER A 66 -6.57 1.05 25.22
CA SER A 66 -7.07 1.87 24.12
C SER A 66 -8.52 2.31 24.32
N LEU A 67 -9.31 1.53 25.06
CA LEU A 67 -10.64 1.87 25.53
C LEU A 67 -10.78 1.29 26.95
N PRO A 68 -10.63 2.10 28.02
CA PRO A 68 -10.86 1.66 29.39
C PRO A 68 -12.30 1.15 29.54
N GLY A 69 -12.46 -0.04 30.09
CA GLY A 69 -13.77 -0.68 30.22
C GLY A 69 -14.16 -1.57 29.02
N ALA A 70 -13.32 -1.68 27.98
CA ALA A 70 -13.56 -2.62 26.89
C ALA A 70 -13.64 -4.07 27.40
N ARG A 71 -14.68 -4.78 26.99
CA ARG A 71 -14.93 -6.19 27.35
C ARG A 71 -14.91 -7.12 26.14
N SER A 72 -15.15 -6.57 24.96
CA SER A 72 -15.06 -7.30 23.69
C SER A 72 -14.46 -6.41 22.60
N ALA A 73 -14.03 -7.04 21.50
CA ALA A 73 -13.67 -6.37 20.27
C ALA A 73 -14.24 -7.17 19.09
N LEU A 74 -15.03 -6.50 18.25
CA LEU A 74 -15.40 -7.03 16.94
C LEU A 74 -14.22 -6.80 16.01
N VAL A 75 -13.71 -7.86 15.44
CA VAL A 75 -12.69 -7.85 14.37
C VAL A 75 -13.38 -8.16 13.05
N VAL A 76 -13.09 -7.40 12.02
CA VAL A 76 -13.65 -7.61 10.68
C VAL A 76 -12.54 -7.71 9.65
N ALA A 77 -12.84 -8.41 8.55
CA ALA A 77 -11.99 -8.39 7.37
C ALA A 77 -12.80 -8.08 6.11
N HIS A 78 -12.15 -7.39 5.17
CA HIS A 78 -12.73 -6.94 3.91
C HIS A 78 -11.77 -7.27 2.77
N ASP A 79 -12.16 -8.17 1.86
CA ASP A 79 -11.32 -8.63 0.75
C ASP A 79 -11.01 -7.48 -0.21
N TYR A 80 -9.75 -7.44 -0.72
CA TYR A 80 -9.31 -6.39 -1.65
C TYR A 80 -8.63 -6.91 -2.91
N PHE A 81 -8.58 -8.21 -3.12
CA PHE A 81 -7.93 -8.77 -4.29
C PHE A 81 -8.58 -8.24 -5.57
N GLN A 82 -7.71 -7.83 -6.51
CA GLN A 82 -8.07 -7.50 -7.88
C GLN A 82 -7.04 -8.17 -8.79
N PRO A 83 -7.45 -8.87 -9.85
CA PRO A 83 -6.51 -9.46 -10.80
C PRO A 83 -5.71 -8.34 -11.50
N ASP A 84 -4.49 -8.68 -11.92
CA ASP A 84 -3.73 -7.80 -12.79
C ASP A 84 -4.28 -7.87 -14.22
N PRO A 85 -4.27 -6.78 -14.99
CA PRO A 85 -4.53 -6.84 -16.41
C PRO A 85 -3.54 -7.78 -17.10
N ALA A 86 -4.02 -8.50 -18.11
CA ALA A 86 -3.19 -9.47 -18.85
C ALA A 86 -1.94 -8.78 -19.45
N GLY A 87 -0.78 -9.41 -19.27
CA GLY A 87 0.51 -8.96 -19.81
C GLY A 87 1.17 -7.77 -19.10
N VAL A 88 0.55 -7.24 -18.05
CA VAL A 88 1.06 -6.09 -17.32
C VAL A 88 2.22 -6.41 -16.39
N PRO A 89 2.20 -7.50 -15.62
CA PRO A 89 3.31 -7.82 -14.72
C PRO A 89 4.64 -8.01 -15.47
N GLU A 90 4.59 -8.42 -16.72
CA GLU A 90 5.75 -8.68 -17.58
C GLU A 90 6.20 -7.46 -18.41
N ASP A 91 5.40 -6.39 -18.50
CA ASP A 91 5.76 -5.17 -19.21
C ASP A 91 6.60 -4.24 -18.32
N PRO A 92 7.92 -4.15 -18.54
CA PRO A 92 8.80 -3.31 -17.72
C PRO A 92 8.54 -1.81 -17.86
N ALA A 93 7.80 -1.38 -18.89
CA ALA A 93 7.42 0.02 -19.10
C ALA A 93 6.22 0.45 -18.23
N ARG A 94 5.58 -0.51 -17.56
CA ARG A 94 4.42 -0.28 -16.69
C ARG A 94 4.83 -0.25 -15.22
N GLY A 95 4.28 0.71 -14.48
CA GLY A 95 4.48 0.81 -13.04
C GLY A 95 3.56 -0.14 -12.28
N VAL A 96 4.13 -0.95 -11.37
CA VAL A 96 3.35 -1.82 -10.49
C VAL A 96 3.05 -1.08 -9.19
N ILE A 97 1.75 -0.95 -8.90
CA ILE A 97 1.20 -0.48 -7.63
C ILE A 97 0.60 -1.67 -6.91
N ALA A 98 0.97 -1.89 -5.65
CA ALA A 98 0.41 -2.96 -4.83
C ALA A 98 -1.13 -2.89 -4.80
N ARG A 99 -1.80 -4.04 -4.89
CA ARG A 99 -3.26 -4.15 -5.06
C ARG A 99 -4.04 -3.36 -4.04
N TYR A 100 -3.60 -3.38 -2.78
CA TYR A 100 -4.28 -2.68 -1.69
C TYR A 100 -4.38 -1.15 -1.89
N ALA A 101 -3.54 -0.57 -2.73
CA ALA A 101 -3.44 0.89 -2.94
C ALA A 101 -4.02 1.36 -4.28
N ARG A 102 -4.53 0.45 -5.13
CA ARG A 102 -5.03 0.80 -6.47
C ARG A 102 -6.34 1.60 -6.43
N GLY A 103 -7.19 1.28 -5.48
CA GLY A 103 -8.50 1.92 -5.30
C GLY A 103 -8.50 3.06 -4.29
N ARG A 104 -9.63 3.16 -3.64
CA ARG A 104 -9.89 4.10 -2.56
C ARG A 104 -9.11 3.73 -1.31
N ASP A 105 -8.77 4.74 -0.52
CA ASP A 105 -8.15 4.58 0.79
C ASP A 105 -8.98 3.67 1.70
N TYR A 106 -8.49 2.45 1.94
CA TYR A 106 -9.16 1.41 2.71
C TYR A 106 -9.42 1.81 4.17
N HIS A 107 -8.57 2.66 4.75
CA HIS A 107 -8.80 3.17 6.10
C HIS A 107 -10.17 3.84 6.21
N ARG A 108 -10.57 4.56 5.17
CA ARG A 108 -11.86 5.25 5.13
C ARG A 108 -13.01 4.30 4.88
N VAL A 109 -12.83 3.32 4.00
CA VAL A 109 -13.87 2.34 3.64
C VAL A 109 -14.21 1.48 4.83
N VAL A 110 -13.21 0.80 5.42
CA VAL A 110 -13.39 -0.10 6.57
C VAL A 110 -13.89 0.68 7.79
N LYS A 111 -13.31 1.86 8.08
CA LYS A 111 -13.75 2.70 9.20
C LYS A 111 -15.20 3.18 9.06
N LYS A 112 -15.65 3.47 7.82
CA LYS A 112 -17.04 3.84 7.56
C LYS A 112 -17.99 2.66 7.80
N GLY A 113 -17.62 1.45 7.35
CA GLY A 113 -18.37 0.23 7.62
C GLY A 113 -18.51 -0.02 9.13
N LEU A 114 -17.40 -0.02 9.87
CA LEU A 114 -17.42 -0.22 11.32
C LEU A 114 -18.22 0.85 12.08
N ARG A 115 -18.26 2.10 11.61
CA ARG A 115 -19.14 3.12 12.20
C ARG A 115 -20.62 2.81 11.98
N ARG A 116 -21.00 2.23 10.85
CA ARG A 116 -22.38 1.81 10.60
C ARG A 116 -22.74 0.61 11.46
N VAL A 117 -21.85 -0.37 11.59
CA VAL A 117 -22.04 -1.49 12.54
C VAL A 117 -22.26 -0.96 13.95
N HIS A 118 -21.40 -0.05 14.43
CA HIS A 118 -21.50 0.48 15.79
C HIS A 118 -22.82 1.22 16.02
N ARG A 119 -23.23 2.09 15.09
CA ARG A 119 -24.51 2.79 15.18
C ARG A 119 -25.71 1.83 15.22
N ARG A 120 -25.74 0.84 14.31
CA ARG A 120 -26.80 -0.17 14.28
C ARG A 120 -26.84 -1.00 15.56
N LEU A 121 -25.67 -1.32 16.14
CA LEU A 121 -25.61 -2.00 17.43
C LEU A 121 -26.29 -1.18 18.54
N GLU A 122 -26.05 0.13 18.59
CA GLU A 122 -26.71 1.02 19.57
C GLU A 122 -28.24 1.08 19.33
N GLU A 123 -28.67 1.11 18.06
CA GLU A 123 -30.07 1.06 17.66
C GLU A 123 -30.76 -0.25 18.11
N GLU A 124 -30.14 -1.41 17.88
CA GLU A 124 -30.67 -2.73 18.29
C GLU A 124 -30.70 -2.91 19.80
N LEU A 125 -29.77 -2.32 20.53
CA LEU A 125 -29.70 -2.38 21.99
C LEU A 125 -30.55 -1.31 22.68
N ASP A 126 -31.08 -0.35 21.93
CA ASP A 126 -31.79 0.85 22.44
C ASP A 126 -31.01 1.57 23.57
N ARG A 127 -29.68 1.63 23.41
CA ARG A 127 -28.77 2.32 24.31
C ARG A 127 -27.43 2.65 23.66
N SER A 128 -26.77 3.67 24.19
CA SER A 128 -25.39 3.96 23.81
C SER A 128 -24.42 2.90 24.32
N VAL A 129 -23.39 2.61 23.51
CA VAL A 129 -22.28 1.70 23.81
C VAL A 129 -20.98 2.42 23.49
N GLU A 130 -20.12 2.61 24.49
CA GLU A 130 -18.80 3.17 24.22
C GLU A 130 -18.00 2.22 23.32
N GLY A 131 -17.44 2.79 22.24
CA GLY A 131 -16.70 2.02 21.25
C GLY A 131 -15.55 2.79 20.61
N ARG A 132 -14.51 2.06 20.20
CA ARG A 132 -13.34 2.64 19.54
C ARG A 132 -12.90 1.85 18.33
N ILE A 133 -12.83 2.51 17.18
CA ILE A 133 -12.52 1.89 15.90
C ILE A 133 -11.05 2.10 15.55
N TYR A 134 -10.39 1.01 15.15
CA TYR A 134 -9.03 0.98 14.61
C TYR A 134 -9.02 0.33 13.23
N VAL A 135 -8.24 0.93 12.33
CA VAL A 135 -7.92 0.39 11.01
C VAL A 135 -6.49 0.80 10.70
N ASP A 136 -5.55 -0.12 10.78
CA ASP A 136 -4.11 0.01 10.48
C ASP A 136 -3.36 1.06 11.33
N THR A 137 -3.84 2.29 11.39
CA THR A 137 -3.12 3.41 12.02
C THR A 137 -3.23 3.47 13.55
N GLY A 138 -3.89 2.51 14.17
CA GLY A 138 -4.08 2.43 15.61
C GLY A 138 -2.97 1.69 16.37
N PRO A 139 -2.83 1.92 17.68
CA PRO A 139 -1.91 1.18 18.52
C PRO A 139 -2.51 -0.14 19.00
N VAL A 140 -2.95 -0.98 18.07
CA VAL A 140 -3.43 -2.34 18.29
C VAL A 140 -2.74 -3.29 17.30
N LEU A 141 -2.63 -4.56 17.64
CA LEU A 141 -2.07 -5.59 16.78
C LEU A 141 -3.20 -6.28 16.01
N GLU A 142 -3.75 -5.63 14.97
CA GLU A 142 -4.93 -6.11 14.25
C GLU A 142 -4.78 -7.55 13.73
N ARG A 143 -3.57 -7.93 13.28
CA ARG A 143 -3.32 -9.32 12.82
C ARG A 143 -3.42 -10.34 13.94
N GLU A 144 -2.97 -10.00 15.16
CA GLU A 144 -3.14 -10.86 16.33
C GLU A 144 -4.63 -10.96 16.71
N LEU A 145 -5.35 -9.83 16.72
CA LEU A 145 -6.79 -9.85 16.95
C LEU A 145 -7.49 -10.71 15.88
N GLY A 146 -7.11 -10.62 14.62
CA GLY A 146 -7.65 -11.45 13.54
C GLY A 146 -7.34 -12.94 13.72
N GLN A 147 -6.16 -13.32 14.21
CA GLN A 147 -5.86 -14.72 14.57
C GLN A 147 -6.74 -15.20 15.73
N ARG A 148 -6.90 -14.38 16.77
CA ARG A 148 -7.77 -14.68 17.92
C ARG A 148 -9.23 -14.75 17.52
N ALA A 149 -9.65 -14.03 16.49
CA ALA A 149 -10.99 -14.09 15.88
C ALA A 149 -11.18 -15.26 14.90
N GLY A 150 -10.23 -16.19 14.82
CA GLY A 150 -10.33 -17.37 13.96
C GLY A 150 -10.02 -17.14 12.48
N PHE A 151 -9.49 -15.96 12.07
CA PHE A 151 -9.32 -15.64 10.64
C PHE A 151 -8.18 -16.39 9.98
N GLY A 152 -7.20 -16.90 10.73
CA GLY A 152 -6.09 -17.62 10.13
C GLY A 152 -4.81 -17.58 10.95
N TRP A 153 -3.70 -17.91 10.31
CA TRP A 153 -2.37 -18.00 10.94
C TRP A 153 -1.40 -16.98 10.38
N PHE A 154 -0.34 -16.71 11.13
CA PHE A 154 0.79 -15.91 10.65
C PHE A 154 1.64 -16.71 9.67
N GLY A 155 1.57 -16.37 8.39
CA GLY A 155 2.41 -16.96 7.36
C GLY A 155 3.88 -16.59 7.49
N ARG A 156 4.77 -17.33 6.81
CA ARG A 156 6.21 -17.01 6.75
C ARG A 156 6.48 -15.66 6.07
N ASN A 157 5.54 -15.13 5.32
CA ASN A 157 5.56 -13.77 4.76
C ASN A 157 5.04 -12.71 5.73
N THR A 158 4.84 -13.04 7.00
CA THR A 158 4.32 -12.18 8.08
C THR A 158 2.86 -11.74 7.91
N MET A 159 2.17 -12.15 6.86
CA MET A 159 0.76 -11.85 6.67
C MET A 159 -0.12 -12.81 7.48
N LEU A 160 -1.31 -12.36 7.85
CA LEU A 160 -2.38 -13.25 8.32
C LEU A 160 -2.99 -13.96 7.11
N ILE A 161 -3.03 -15.29 7.10
CA ILE A 161 -3.49 -16.10 5.96
C ILE A 161 -4.72 -16.88 6.39
N HIS A 162 -5.83 -16.67 5.71
CA HIS A 162 -7.05 -17.45 5.89
C HIS A 162 -7.01 -18.73 5.02
N PRO A 163 -7.43 -19.91 5.54
CA PRO A 163 -7.27 -21.18 4.83
C PRO A 163 -8.08 -21.30 3.52
N ARG A 164 -9.09 -20.46 3.30
CA ARG A 164 -9.97 -20.46 2.14
C ARG A 164 -10.17 -19.12 1.46
N ARG A 165 -9.35 -18.07 1.81
CA ARG A 165 -9.38 -16.73 1.19
C ARG A 165 -7.99 -16.19 0.90
N GLY A 166 -6.91 -16.85 1.41
CA GLY A 166 -5.57 -16.31 1.30
C GLY A 166 -5.33 -15.14 2.27
N SER A 167 -4.64 -14.10 1.84
CA SER A 167 -4.24 -12.97 2.68
C SER A 167 -4.56 -11.60 2.09
N TYR A 168 -5.34 -11.52 1.02
CA TYR A 168 -5.72 -10.26 0.39
C TYR A 168 -6.96 -9.65 1.02
N PHE A 169 -6.89 -9.37 2.34
CA PHE A 169 -7.95 -8.69 3.07
C PHE A 169 -7.40 -7.62 4.00
N PHE A 170 -8.16 -6.54 4.16
CA PHE A 170 -7.95 -5.52 5.17
C PHE A 170 -8.53 -5.95 6.49
N LEU A 171 -7.95 -5.48 7.58
CA LEU A 171 -8.46 -5.70 8.93
C LEU A 171 -9.01 -4.41 9.52
N GLY A 172 -10.01 -4.55 10.39
CA GLY A 172 -10.50 -3.49 11.23
C GLY A 172 -10.94 -4.05 12.57
N ALA A 173 -10.85 -3.25 13.63
CA ALA A 173 -11.28 -3.62 14.96
C ALA A 173 -12.16 -2.52 15.57
N LEU A 174 -13.23 -2.94 16.23
CA LEU A 174 -14.11 -2.10 17.05
C LEU A 174 -14.08 -2.63 18.49
N LEU A 175 -13.33 -1.96 19.37
CA LEU A 175 -13.36 -2.21 20.80
C LEU A 175 -14.68 -1.71 21.39
N LEU A 176 -15.30 -2.46 22.33
CA LEU A 176 -16.61 -2.16 22.87
C LEU A 176 -16.63 -2.36 24.40
N GLU A 177 -17.26 -1.42 25.11
CA GLU A 177 -17.69 -1.61 26.52
C GLU A 177 -18.96 -2.46 26.59
N LEU A 178 -18.94 -3.60 25.92
CA LEU A 178 -20.05 -4.53 25.81
C LEU A 178 -19.52 -5.95 25.96
N ASP A 179 -20.21 -6.77 26.73
CA ASP A 179 -19.83 -8.17 26.83
C ASP A 179 -20.38 -8.96 25.67
N ALA A 180 -19.51 -9.70 25.02
CA ALA A 180 -19.84 -10.63 23.95
C ALA A 180 -18.94 -11.86 24.07
N GLU A 181 -19.51 -13.03 23.77
CA GLU A 181 -18.77 -14.28 23.77
C GLU A 181 -17.68 -14.24 22.68
N ALA A 182 -16.45 -14.65 23.04
CA ALA A 182 -15.38 -14.68 22.07
C ALA A 182 -15.48 -15.89 21.15
N ASP A 183 -15.07 -15.70 19.90
CA ASP A 183 -14.88 -16.80 18.95
C ASP A 183 -13.58 -17.57 19.24
N ASP A 184 -13.47 -18.77 18.70
CA ASP A 184 -12.30 -19.62 18.87
C ASP A 184 -11.11 -19.11 18.03
N PRO A 185 -9.89 -19.04 18.60
CA PRO A 185 -8.72 -18.62 17.88
C PRO A 185 -8.30 -19.64 16.82
N PHE A 186 -7.65 -19.16 15.75
CA PHE A 186 -7.03 -20.04 14.77
C PHE A 186 -5.65 -20.50 15.26
N GLU A 187 -5.48 -21.79 15.50
CA GLU A 187 -4.25 -22.34 16.11
C GLU A 187 -3.29 -22.99 15.10
N ARG A 188 -3.79 -23.49 13.96
CA ARG A 188 -3.02 -24.32 13.05
C ARG A 188 -2.18 -23.48 12.09
N ASP A 189 -0.88 -23.82 11.99
CA ASP A 189 -0.02 -23.30 10.91
C ASP A 189 -0.09 -24.23 9.67
N HIS A 190 -0.45 -23.66 8.53
CA HIS A 190 -0.52 -24.40 7.28
C HIS A 190 0.64 -24.08 6.31
N CYS A 191 1.64 -23.30 6.71
CA CYS A 191 2.84 -23.08 5.89
C CYS A 191 3.68 -24.35 5.74
N GLY A 192 3.74 -25.19 6.80
CA GLY A 192 4.54 -26.42 6.79
C GLY A 192 6.00 -26.19 6.31
N SER A 193 6.44 -26.96 5.32
CA SER A 193 7.76 -26.82 4.69
C SER A 193 7.82 -25.79 3.56
N CYS A 194 6.70 -25.15 3.17
CA CYS A 194 6.65 -24.20 2.07
C CYS A 194 7.57 -22.98 2.33
N ARG A 195 8.35 -22.61 1.31
CA ARG A 195 9.26 -21.45 1.33
C ARG A 195 9.03 -20.46 0.19
N ALA A 196 7.97 -20.64 -0.61
CA ALA A 196 7.76 -19.87 -1.84
C ALA A 196 7.90 -18.35 -1.66
N CYS A 197 7.35 -17.79 -0.59
CA CYS A 197 7.45 -16.35 -0.30
C CYS A 197 8.88 -15.90 0.09
N LEU A 198 9.64 -16.76 0.78
CA LEU A 198 11.04 -16.48 1.14
C LEU A 198 11.92 -16.48 -0.10
N ASP A 199 11.75 -17.51 -0.94
CA ASP A 199 12.57 -17.72 -2.15
C ASP A 199 12.25 -16.70 -3.25
N ALA A 200 11.02 -16.20 -3.32
CA ALA A 200 10.61 -15.18 -4.28
C ALA A 200 10.93 -13.74 -3.86
N CYS A 201 11.27 -13.49 -2.59
CA CYS A 201 11.56 -12.14 -2.11
C CYS A 201 12.87 -11.61 -2.74
N PRO A 202 12.83 -10.59 -3.63
CA PRO A 202 14.01 -10.17 -4.38
C PRO A 202 15.14 -9.63 -3.50
N THR A 203 14.78 -9.06 -2.35
CA THR A 203 15.71 -8.39 -1.43
C THR A 203 16.09 -9.25 -0.23
N GLY A 204 15.48 -10.44 -0.09
CA GLY A 204 15.69 -11.29 1.09
C GLY A 204 15.12 -10.70 2.40
N ALA A 205 14.17 -9.79 2.32
CA ALA A 205 13.57 -9.15 3.49
C ALA A 205 12.88 -10.13 4.47
N LEU A 206 12.40 -11.26 3.98
CA LEU A 206 11.76 -12.31 4.79
C LEU A 206 12.80 -13.25 5.36
N LEU A 207 13.03 -13.18 6.68
CA LEU A 207 14.07 -13.92 7.37
C LEU A 207 13.66 -15.34 7.80
N GLY A 208 12.40 -15.72 7.57
CA GLY A 208 11.85 -16.98 8.01
C GLY A 208 11.20 -16.89 9.38
N ARG A 209 11.42 -17.88 10.23
CA ARG A 209 10.91 -17.91 11.61
C ARG A 209 12.05 -17.82 12.61
N ASP A 210 11.82 -17.10 13.70
CA ASP A 210 12.74 -17.05 14.83
C ASP A 210 12.73 -18.35 15.65
N GLU A 211 13.52 -18.40 16.70
CA GLU A 211 13.63 -19.54 17.63
C GLU A 211 12.31 -19.90 18.33
N ASN A 212 11.38 -18.94 18.42
CA ASN A 212 10.06 -19.13 19.01
C ASN A 212 9.00 -19.48 17.94
N GLY A 213 9.41 -19.64 16.67
CA GLY A 213 8.53 -19.97 15.57
C GLY A 213 7.75 -18.78 14.98
N ALA A 214 8.01 -17.56 15.42
CA ALA A 214 7.37 -16.36 14.88
C ALA A 214 8.00 -15.93 13.55
N PRO A 215 7.24 -15.55 12.52
CA PRO A 215 7.79 -15.07 11.26
C PRO A 215 8.43 -13.70 11.42
N VAL A 216 9.63 -13.53 10.85
CA VAL A 216 10.42 -12.30 10.95
C VAL A 216 10.66 -11.69 9.58
N MET A 217 10.55 -10.36 9.51
CA MET A 217 10.88 -9.56 8.34
C MET A 217 11.76 -8.38 8.73
N ASP A 218 12.85 -8.16 7.99
CA ASP A 218 13.59 -6.91 8.05
C ASP A 218 12.93 -5.89 7.12
N ALA A 219 12.20 -4.92 7.69
CA ALA A 219 11.50 -3.93 6.89
C ALA A 219 12.45 -3.08 6.05
N ARG A 220 13.68 -2.83 6.50
CA ARG A 220 14.69 -2.03 5.78
C ARG A 220 15.03 -2.58 4.40
N LEU A 221 14.83 -3.90 4.22
CA LEU A 221 15.03 -4.58 2.94
C LEU A 221 13.71 -4.74 2.15
N CYS A 222 12.55 -4.61 2.79
CA CYS A 222 11.26 -4.84 2.14
C CYS A 222 10.95 -3.75 1.10
N ILE A 223 10.66 -4.15 -0.15
CA ILE A 223 10.30 -3.20 -1.22
C ILE A 223 9.08 -2.36 -0.83
N SER A 224 8.11 -2.93 -0.10
CA SER A 224 6.96 -2.17 0.39
C SER A 224 7.40 -1.04 1.32
N TYR A 225 8.26 -1.32 2.29
CA TYR A 225 8.84 -0.28 3.16
C TYR A 225 9.64 0.76 2.36
N LEU A 226 10.54 0.31 1.48
CA LEU A 226 11.41 1.20 0.69
C LEU A 226 10.61 2.17 -0.18
N THR A 227 9.48 1.73 -0.72
CA THR A 227 8.66 2.54 -1.64
C THR A 227 7.59 3.38 -0.94
N ILE A 228 7.29 3.12 0.34
CA ILE A 228 6.21 3.78 1.08
C ILE A 228 6.73 4.60 2.27
N GLU A 229 7.53 3.98 3.15
CA GLU A 229 7.89 4.54 4.45
C GLU A 229 9.27 5.22 4.45
N HIS A 230 10.24 4.65 3.73
CA HIS A 230 11.60 5.19 3.66
C HIS A 230 11.63 6.57 3.00
N ARG A 231 12.19 7.56 3.68
CA ARG A 231 12.20 8.97 3.23
C ARG A 231 13.47 9.37 2.50
N GLY A 232 14.55 8.65 2.72
CA GLY A 232 15.85 8.91 2.16
C GLY A 232 16.09 8.30 0.78
N PRO A 233 17.35 8.35 0.31
CA PRO A 233 17.78 7.65 -0.89
C PRO A 233 17.73 6.13 -0.70
N ILE A 234 17.14 5.42 -1.67
CA ILE A 234 17.20 3.95 -1.67
C ILE A 234 18.66 3.53 -1.96
N PRO A 235 19.25 2.64 -1.14
CA PRO A 235 20.59 2.11 -1.37
C PRO A 235 20.78 1.58 -2.79
N ARG A 236 21.93 1.84 -3.41
CA ARG A 236 22.15 1.52 -4.82
C ARG A 236 22.01 0.04 -5.15
N GLU A 237 22.47 -0.82 -4.23
CA GLU A 237 22.38 -2.27 -4.34
C GLU A 237 20.93 -2.80 -4.31
N LEU A 238 20.00 -2.06 -3.73
CA LEU A 238 18.59 -2.44 -3.68
C LEU A 238 17.78 -1.93 -4.89
N ARG A 239 18.24 -0.86 -5.56
CA ARG A 239 17.48 -0.24 -6.67
C ARG A 239 17.14 -1.22 -7.80
N PRO A 240 18.08 -2.07 -8.30
CA PRO A 240 17.75 -3.07 -9.31
C PRO A 240 16.70 -4.09 -8.85
N LEU A 241 16.69 -4.42 -7.56
CA LEU A 241 15.80 -5.41 -6.96
C LEU A 241 14.35 -4.92 -6.80
N VAL A 242 14.14 -3.59 -6.84
CA VAL A 242 12.79 -2.99 -6.83
C VAL A 242 12.02 -3.31 -8.12
N GLY A 243 12.74 -3.48 -9.24
CA GLY A 243 12.11 -3.70 -10.55
C GLY A 243 11.26 -2.51 -10.98
N ASN A 244 10.04 -2.77 -11.44
CA ASN A 244 9.07 -1.75 -11.84
C ASN A 244 8.01 -1.41 -10.75
N ARG A 245 8.26 -1.77 -9.49
CA ARG A 245 7.35 -1.49 -8.36
C ARG A 245 7.52 -0.06 -7.89
N VAL A 246 6.49 0.74 -8.12
CA VAL A 246 6.51 2.16 -7.78
C VAL A 246 5.85 2.48 -6.43
N TYR A 247 5.03 1.54 -5.91
CA TYR A 247 4.37 1.68 -4.61
C TYR A 247 3.94 0.32 -4.06
N GLY A 248 4.54 -0.10 -2.94
CA GLY A 248 4.25 -1.39 -2.33
C GLY A 248 4.82 -2.59 -3.10
N CYS A 249 4.53 -3.79 -2.62
CA CYS A 249 5.01 -5.03 -3.21
C CYS A 249 4.14 -6.20 -2.75
N ASP A 250 3.58 -6.94 -3.69
CA ASP A 250 2.71 -8.10 -3.42
C ASP A 250 3.40 -9.45 -3.68
N ILE A 251 4.70 -9.49 -4.07
CA ILE A 251 5.38 -10.73 -4.51
C ILE A 251 5.18 -11.88 -3.52
N CYS A 252 5.37 -11.63 -2.21
CA CYS A 252 5.25 -12.68 -1.21
C CYS A 252 3.81 -13.18 -1.01
N GLN A 253 2.81 -12.39 -1.41
CA GLN A 253 1.41 -12.77 -1.46
C GLN A 253 1.07 -13.48 -2.78
N GLU A 254 1.58 -13.01 -3.91
CA GLU A 254 1.35 -13.57 -5.25
C GLU A 254 1.80 -15.03 -5.36
N VAL A 255 2.95 -15.36 -4.78
CA VAL A 255 3.50 -16.73 -4.81
C VAL A 255 2.93 -17.63 -3.71
N CYS A 256 2.10 -17.10 -2.81
CA CYS A 256 1.52 -17.89 -1.73
C CYS A 256 0.47 -18.87 -2.29
N PRO A 257 0.62 -20.21 -2.08
CA PRO A 257 -0.33 -21.18 -2.61
C PRO A 257 -1.79 -20.94 -2.18
N PHE A 258 -2.00 -20.33 -1.00
CA PHE A 258 -3.34 -20.00 -0.52
C PHE A 258 -3.95 -18.83 -1.29
N ASN A 259 -3.17 -17.83 -1.67
CA ASN A 259 -3.63 -16.75 -2.51
C ASN A 259 -3.87 -17.21 -3.95
N VAL A 260 -2.93 -17.99 -4.51
CA VAL A 260 -3.06 -18.55 -5.87
C VAL A 260 -4.35 -19.35 -6.02
N LYS A 261 -4.74 -20.10 -4.97
CA LYS A 261 -5.89 -21.01 -5.04
C LYS A 261 -7.20 -20.37 -4.60
N PHE A 262 -7.17 -19.43 -3.65
CA PHE A 262 -8.36 -19.03 -2.90
C PHE A 262 -8.62 -17.52 -2.90
N ALA A 263 -7.77 -16.70 -3.53
CA ALA A 263 -8.07 -15.28 -3.64
C ALA A 263 -9.29 -15.07 -4.56
N GLU A 264 -10.28 -14.37 -4.05
CA GLU A 264 -11.49 -14.01 -4.77
C GLU A 264 -11.50 -12.51 -5.02
N GLU A 265 -12.05 -12.09 -6.16
CA GLU A 265 -12.15 -10.68 -6.51
C GLU A 265 -13.03 -9.94 -5.50
N ALA A 266 -12.55 -8.79 -5.03
CA ALA A 266 -13.24 -7.98 -4.04
C ALA A 266 -14.61 -7.50 -4.54
N ALA A 267 -15.62 -7.68 -3.71
CA ALA A 267 -16.97 -7.20 -3.99
C ALA A 267 -17.13 -5.67 -3.81
N GLU A 268 -16.27 -5.04 -2.99
CA GLU A 268 -16.29 -3.59 -2.72
C GLU A 268 -15.74 -2.80 -3.93
N PRO A 269 -16.60 -2.06 -4.67
CA PRO A 269 -16.16 -1.32 -5.87
C PRO A 269 -15.10 -0.26 -5.59
N GLY A 270 -15.01 0.21 -4.34
CA GLY A 270 -14.03 1.19 -3.92
C GLY A 270 -12.59 0.70 -4.00
N TYR A 271 -12.36 -0.60 -4.06
CA TYR A 271 -11.00 -1.18 -4.14
C TYR A 271 -10.54 -1.42 -5.57
N ALA A 272 -11.42 -1.28 -6.55
CA ALA A 272 -11.07 -1.42 -7.96
C ALA A 272 -9.96 -0.43 -8.36
N ALA A 273 -9.06 -0.89 -9.24
CA ALA A 273 -8.05 -0.03 -9.84
C ALA A 273 -8.73 1.11 -10.63
N ARG A 274 -8.09 2.28 -10.63
CA ARG A 274 -8.62 3.48 -11.28
C ARG A 274 -8.05 3.59 -12.69
N GLY A 275 -8.93 3.88 -13.64
CA GLY A 275 -8.54 4.28 -14.98
C GLY A 275 -7.92 5.69 -15.03
N PRO A 276 -7.33 6.10 -16.17
CA PRO A 276 -6.79 7.44 -16.36
C PRO A 276 -7.87 8.52 -16.12
N GLY A 277 -7.57 9.50 -15.28
CA GLY A 277 -8.48 10.59 -14.93
C GLY A 277 -9.60 10.22 -13.94
N GLU A 278 -9.76 8.96 -13.59
CA GLU A 278 -10.77 8.52 -12.63
C GLU A 278 -10.38 8.83 -11.20
N ARG A 279 -11.36 9.26 -10.40
CA ARG A 279 -11.21 9.41 -8.95
C ARG A 279 -11.63 8.13 -8.25
N PRO A 280 -11.12 7.88 -7.02
CA PRO A 280 -11.63 6.79 -6.21
C PRO A 280 -13.16 6.89 -6.07
N VAL A 281 -13.87 5.80 -6.29
CA VAL A 281 -15.34 5.73 -6.19
C VAL A 281 -15.80 6.29 -4.83
N GLY A 282 -16.81 7.14 -4.84
CA GLY A 282 -17.40 7.72 -3.62
C GLY A 282 -16.63 8.89 -2.98
N VAL A 283 -15.66 9.48 -3.67
CA VAL A 283 -15.11 10.81 -3.34
C VAL A 283 -15.95 11.85 -4.06
N GLU A 284 -17.08 12.26 -3.45
CA GLU A 284 -17.81 13.43 -3.91
C GLU A 284 -16.90 14.66 -3.88
N ALA A 285 -16.97 15.49 -4.92
CA ALA A 285 -16.29 16.76 -4.92
C ALA A 285 -16.84 17.60 -3.74
N ILE A 286 -16.02 17.83 -2.72
CA ILE A 286 -16.29 18.93 -1.79
C ILE A 286 -16.01 20.18 -2.59
N GLY A 287 -17.03 20.62 -3.34
CA GLY A 287 -17.10 21.97 -3.87
C GLY A 287 -17.37 22.93 -2.73
N PRO A 288 -17.00 24.21 -2.84
CA PRO A 288 -17.44 25.20 -1.87
C PRO A 288 -18.97 25.17 -1.79
N ALA A 289 -19.49 25.15 -0.56
CA ALA A 289 -20.91 25.16 -0.31
C ALA A 289 -21.56 26.40 -0.94
N GLY A 290 -22.30 26.19 -2.01
CA GLY A 290 -23.21 27.16 -2.59
C GLY A 290 -24.64 26.65 -2.44
N PRO A 291 -25.66 27.51 -2.24
CA PRO A 291 -27.00 27.09 -1.83
C PRO A 291 -27.79 26.47 -2.99
N GLY A 292 -28.39 25.35 -2.73
CA GLY A 292 -29.62 24.76 -3.27
C GLY A 292 -29.93 24.80 -4.76
N SER A 293 -30.04 23.60 -5.37
CA SER A 293 -31.12 23.34 -6.33
C SER A 293 -31.33 21.83 -6.52
N GLU A 294 -32.60 21.49 -6.66
CA GLU A 294 -33.23 20.18 -6.66
C GLU A 294 -32.98 19.33 -7.91
N SER A 295 -33.07 18.04 -7.71
CA SER A 295 -33.59 16.93 -8.55
C SER A 295 -33.51 16.97 -10.09
N GLY A 296 -33.00 15.86 -10.63
CA GLY A 296 -33.22 15.47 -12.04
C GLY A 296 -32.57 14.15 -12.41
N THR A 297 -33.33 13.06 -12.32
CA THR A 297 -33.11 11.74 -12.91
C THR A 297 -33.03 11.78 -14.43
N THR A 298 -32.10 11.09 -15.07
CA THR A 298 -32.30 10.22 -16.28
C THR A 298 -30.98 9.65 -16.77
N GLY A 299 -30.82 8.31 -16.82
CA GLY A 299 -30.98 7.54 -18.02
C GLY A 299 -29.70 7.38 -18.85
N GLY A 300 -29.03 6.18 -18.76
CA GLY A 300 -27.82 5.79 -19.42
C GLY A 300 -27.81 5.75 -20.95
N LYS A 301 -26.61 5.69 -21.52
CA LYS A 301 -26.31 4.94 -22.77
C LYS A 301 -24.81 4.63 -22.86
N LEU A 302 -24.53 3.36 -23.09
CA LEU A 302 -23.24 2.81 -23.53
C LEU A 302 -22.83 3.40 -24.88
N ALA A 303 -21.58 3.79 -25.04
CA ALA A 303 -20.96 4.02 -26.35
C ALA A 303 -19.54 3.45 -26.38
N LYS A 304 -19.24 2.81 -27.51
CA LYS A 304 -18.08 1.98 -27.84
C LYS A 304 -16.85 2.80 -28.24
N GLU A 305 -15.72 2.17 -27.98
CA GLU A 305 -14.39 2.18 -28.61
C GLU A 305 -14.02 3.23 -29.68
N GLY A 306 -12.82 3.80 -29.49
CA GLY A 306 -12.07 4.51 -30.52
C GLY A 306 -10.72 5.01 -29.99
N SER A 307 -9.64 4.32 -30.38
CA SER A 307 -8.25 4.66 -30.03
C SER A 307 -7.78 5.92 -30.74
N SER A 308 -7.13 6.83 -30.02
CA SER A 308 -6.05 7.69 -30.53
C SER A 308 -5.40 8.44 -29.37
N ALA A 309 -4.06 8.36 -29.29
CA ALA A 309 -3.24 9.04 -28.30
C ALA A 309 -3.24 10.55 -28.60
N GLU A 310 -4.10 11.29 -27.94
CA GLU A 310 -4.03 12.74 -27.87
C GLU A 310 -3.90 13.17 -26.42
N THR A 311 -3.00 14.11 -26.16
CA THR A 311 -2.82 14.80 -24.88
C THR A 311 -4.14 15.48 -24.47
N SER A 312 -5.04 14.75 -23.81
CA SER A 312 -6.37 15.21 -23.50
C SER A 312 -6.42 15.94 -22.17
N HIS A 313 -6.84 17.20 -22.23
CA HIS A 313 -7.48 17.85 -21.09
C HIS A 313 -8.92 17.35 -21.02
N GLY A 314 -9.32 16.79 -19.87
CA GLY A 314 -10.70 16.39 -19.64
C GLY A 314 -11.68 17.58 -19.66
N PRO A 315 -13.00 17.37 -19.75
CA PRO A 315 -13.97 18.44 -19.74
C PRO A 315 -13.86 19.27 -18.45
N GLY A 316 -13.44 20.52 -18.59
CA GLY A 316 -13.18 21.44 -17.49
C GLY A 316 -11.73 21.84 -17.26
N GLY A 317 -10.78 21.50 -18.15
CA GLY A 317 -9.37 21.96 -18.12
C GLY A 317 -8.54 21.43 -16.97
N ARG A 318 -8.98 20.37 -16.26
CA ARG A 318 -8.19 19.73 -15.18
C ARG A 318 -7.23 18.70 -15.76
N PRO A 319 -5.98 18.64 -15.25
CA PRO A 319 -5.01 17.66 -15.70
C PRO A 319 -5.50 16.23 -15.42
N VAL A 320 -5.45 15.38 -16.45
CA VAL A 320 -5.76 13.96 -16.36
C VAL A 320 -4.56 13.25 -15.74
N HIS A 321 -4.77 12.41 -14.73
CA HIS A 321 -3.72 11.57 -14.14
C HIS A 321 -3.73 10.15 -14.76
N PRO A 322 -2.61 9.41 -14.68
CA PRO A 322 -2.42 8.15 -15.40
C PRO A 322 -3.23 6.94 -14.89
N GLY A 323 -3.98 7.06 -13.80
CA GLY A 323 -4.67 5.92 -13.18
C GLY A 323 -3.77 5.07 -12.28
N THR A 324 -4.26 3.92 -11.83
CA THR A 324 -3.56 2.97 -10.95
C THR A 324 -3.54 1.55 -11.50
N ASP A 325 -4.17 1.34 -12.66
CA ASP A 325 -4.21 0.07 -13.36
C ASP A 325 -3.04 -0.02 -14.34
N ALA A 326 -1.88 -0.41 -13.81
CA ALA A 326 -0.63 -0.57 -14.53
C ALA A 326 -0.27 0.62 -15.46
N PRO A 327 -0.17 1.82 -14.92
CA PRO A 327 0.09 3.02 -15.72
C PRO A 327 1.50 3.03 -16.30
N SER A 328 1.68 3.74 -17.42
CA SER A 328 3.00 4.00 -18.00
C SER A 328 3.94 4.67 -16.99
N LEU A 329 5.17 4.19 -16.87
CA LEU A 329 6.19 4.80 -16.01
C LEU A 329 6.49 6.25 -16.44
N VAL A 330 6.46 6.55 -17.74
CA VAL A 330 6.65 7.91 -18.26
C VAL A 330 5.54 8.85 -17.78
N GLU A 331 4.30 8.42 -17.88
CA GLU A 331 3.15 9.20 -17.42
C GLU A 331 3.15 9.38 -15.89
N LEU A 332 3.53 8.33 -15.13
CA LEU A 332 3.68 8.40 -13.69
C LEU A 332 4.73 9.44 -13.27
N LEU A 333 5.89 9.46 -13.94
CA LEU A 333 6.92 10.44 -13.61
C LEU A 333 6.45 11.86 -13.97
N ARG A 334 5.93 12.08 -15.18
CA ARG A 334 5.35 13.39 -15.55
C ARG A 334 4.29 13.89 -14.58
N MET A 335 3.45 12.98 -14.10
CA MET A 335 2.46 13.30 -13.07
C MET A 335 3.14 13.69 -11.76
N ALA A 336 4.12 12.90 -11.31
CA ALA A 336 4.78 13.10 -10.02
C ALA A 336 5.73 14.32 -9.99
N LEU A 337 6.17 14.83 -11.15
CA LEU A 337 6.95 16.08 -11.27
C LEU A 337 6.08 17.34 -11.08
N SER A 338 4.74 17.23 -11.11
CA SER A 338 3.82 18.34 -10.88
C SER A 338 3.09 18.18 -9.55
N GLU A 339 3.17 19.19 -8.66
CA GLU A 339 2.48 19.18 -7.37
C GLU A 339 0.96 19.07 -7.54
N GLU A 340 0.39 19.84 -8.47
CA GLU A 340 -1.05 19.84 -8.74
C GLU A 340 -1.55 18.46 -9.22
N ARG A 341 -0.82 17.84 -10.17
CA ARG A 341 -1.15 16.52 -10.70
C ARG A 341 -1.00 15.44 -9.64
N TRP A 342 0.05 15.52 -8.81
CA TRP A 342 0.25 14.62 -7.67
C TRP A 342 -0.89 14.72 -6.66
N GLU A 343 -1.30 15.93 -6.27
CA GLU A 343 -2.42 16.14 -5.35
C GLU A 343 -3.73 15.55 -5.92
N SER A 344 -3.96 15.71 -7.21
CA SER A 344 -5.12 15.12 -7.88
C SER A 344 -5.07 13.59 -7.89
N PHE A 345 -3.90 13.00 -8.19
CA PHE A 345 -3.69 11.56 -8.27
C PHE A 345 -3.77 10.87 -6.91
N SER A 346 -3.12 11.43 -5.89
CA SER A 346 -2.97 10.79 -4.59
C SER A 346 -4.16 10.99 -3.65
N ARG A 347 -5.05 11.94 -3.96
CA ARG A 347 -6.18 12.29 -3.09
C ARG A 347 -7.14 11.13 -2.90
N GLY A 348 -7.39 10.76 -1.63
CA GLY A 348 -8.30 9.66 -1.28
C GLY A 348 -7.76 8.26 -1.56
N SER A 349 -6.45 8.13 -1.77
CA SER A 349 -5.74 6.89 -1.96
C SER A 349 -4.61 6.72 -0.93
N ALA A 350 -4.31 5.48 -0.57
CA ALA A 350 -3.17 5.13 0.30
C ALA A 350 -1.81 5.55 -0.30
N ILE A 351 -1.72 5.72 -1.63
CA ILE A 351 -0.51 6.15 -2.36
C ILE A 351 0.06 7.46 -1.80
N ARG A 352 -0.79 8.32 -1.25
CA ARG A 352 -0.39 9.59 -0.64
C ARG A 352 0.68 9.44 0.45
N ARG A 353 0.77 8.27 1.10
CA ARG A 353 1.73 7.97 2.17
C ARG A 353 3.18 8.13 1.73
N ALA A 354 3.54 7.79 0.50
CA ALA A 354 4.89 7.95 -0.03
C ALA A 354 5.34 9.41 -0.16
N GLY A 355 4.40 10.35 -0.25
CA GLY A 355 4.68 11.73 -0.64
C GLY A 355 5.10 11.87 -2.11
N ARG A 356 5.02 13.08 -2.67
CA ARG A 356 5.36 13.36 -4.07
C ARG A 356 6.79 12.93 -4.43
N ALA A 357 7.76 13.43 -3.68
CA ALA A 357 9.18 13.17 -3.95
C ALA A 357 9.55 11.69 -3.78
N GLY A 358 8.99 11.01 -2.77
CA GLY A 358 9.20 9.57 -2.56
C GLY A 358 8.63 8.74 -3.70
N PHE A 359 7.42 9.07 -4.17
CA PHE A 359 6.81 8.40 -5.32
C PHE A 359 7.59 8.66 -6.61
N ALA A 360 7.97 9.91 -6.90
CA ALA A 360 8.81 10.26 -8.07
C ALA A 360 10.17 9.53 -8.05
N ARG A 361 10.81 9.44 -6.87
CA ARG A 361 12.02 8.63 -6.64
C ARG A 361 11.81 7.18 -7.08
N ASN A 362 10.73 6.55 -6.66
CA ASN A 362 10.43 5.17 -6.99
C ASN A 362 10.23 4.98 -8.50
N VAL A 363 9.55 5.92 -9.15
CA VAL A 363 9.34 5.89 -10.61
C VAL A 363 10.67 6.10 -11.37
N CYS A 364 11.56 6.97 -10.89
CA CYS A 364 12.90 7.11 -11.48
C CYS A 364 13.69 5.79 -11.41
N ILE A 365 13.60 5.05 -10.28
CA ILE A 365 14.25 3.75 -10.15
C ILE A 365 13.64 2.74 -11.13
N ALA A 366 12.31 2.68 -11.22
CA ALA A 366 11.64 1.77 -12.15
C ALA A 366 11.99 2.06 -13.62
N LEU A 367 12.05 3.34 -14.01
CA LEU A 367 12.53 3.75 -15.35
C LEU A 367 13.98 3.33 -15.59
N GLY A 368 14.88 3.54 -14.62
CA GLY A 368 16.26 3.10 -14.70
C GLY A 368 16.37 1.59 -14.91
N ASN A 369 15.60 0.80 -14.15
CA ASN A 369 15.56 -0.66 -14.29
C ASN A 369 15.03 -1.10 -15.66
N TRP A 370 13.98 -0.45 -16.17
CA TRP A 370 13.44 -0.73 -17.49
C TRP A 370 14.44 -0.41 -18.61
N LEU A 371 15.14 0.74 -18.52
CA LEU A 371 16.01 1.24 -19.58
C LEU A 371 17.43 0.67 -19.49
N ALA A 372 17.79 -0.01 -18.40
CA ALA A 372 19.11 -0.58 -18.21
C ALA A 372 19.44 -1.60 -19.31
N GLY A 373 20.53 -1.35 -20.03
CA GLY A 373 20.97 -2.23 -21.11
C GLY A 373 20.16 -2.14 -22.41
N SER A 374 19.26 -1.17 -22.55
CA SER A 374 18.56 -0.90 -23.81
C SER A 374 19.51 -0.17 -24.79
N ASP A 375 19.69 -0.74 -25.98
CA ASP A 375 20.49 -0.09 -27.05
C ASP A 375 19.74 1.10 -27.66
N GLU A 376 18.40 1.06 -27.67
CA GLU A 376 17.52 2.10 -28.21
C GLU A 376 16.43 2.48 -27.20
N PRO A 377 16.77 3.22 -26.15
CA PRO A 377 15.79 3.61 -25.13
C PRO A 377 14.76 4.58 -25.74
N PRO A 378 13.45 4.42 -25.43
CA PRO A 378 12.41 5.33 -25.87
C PRO A 378 12.74 6.78 -25.52
N SER A 379 12.71 7.67 -26.52
CA SER A 379 13.13 9.08 -26.35
C SER A 379 12.31 9.81 -25.29
N GLU A 380 11.02 9.51 -25.15
CA GLU A 380 10.17 10.11 -24.14
C GLU A 380 10.51 9.68 -22.71
N ALA A 381 11.00 8.44 -22.51
CA ALA A 381 11.45 7.95 -21.21
C ALA A 381 12.76 8.64 -20.79
N VAL A 382 13.69 8.85 -21.75
CA VAL A 382 14.91 9.64 -21.52
C VAL A 382 14.54 11.09 -21.20
N THR A 383 13.61 11.69 -21.98
CA THR A 383 13.19 13.08 -21.81
C THR A 383 12.62 13.33 -20.42
N VAL A 384 11.71 12.50 -19.93
CA VAL A 384 11.10 12.70 -18.61
C VAL A 384 12.10 12.52 -17.46
N LEU A 385 13.11 11.64 -17.60
CA LEU A 385 14.21 11.54 -16.65
C LEU A 385 15.11 12.78 -16.67
N VAL A 386 15.35 13.38 -17.85
CA VAL A 386 16.07 14.65 -17.98
C VAL A 386 15.29 15.80 -17.32
N GLU A 387 13.97 15.85 -17.49
CA GLU A 387 13.10 16.80 -16.78
C GLU A 387 13.22 16.65 -15.25
N ALA A 388 13.28 15.41 -14.75
CA ALA A 388 13.43 15.10 -13.33
C ALA A 388 14.75 15.57 -12.72
N LEU A 389 15.81 15.80 -13.52
CA LEU A 389 17.04 16.45 -13.03
C LEU A 389 16.86 17.89 -12.57
N SER A 390 15.73 18.51 -12.90
CA SER A 390 15.39 19.87 -12.48
C SER A 390 14.35 19.92 -11.35
N ASP A 391 13.96 18.77 -10.80
CA ASP A 391 12.99 18.71 -9.67
C ASP A 391 13.55 19.44 -8.44
N PRO A 392 12.72 20.20 -7.69
CA PRO A 392 13.16 20.88 -6.47
C PRO A 392 13.70 19.92 -5.40
N ALA A 393 13.22 18.67 -5.36
CA ALA A 393 13.65 17.68 -4.36
C ALA A 393 14.96 16.98 -4.80
N PRO A 394 16.07 17.10 -4.01
CA PRO A 394 17.31 16.38 -4.29
C PRO A 394 17.11 14.88 -4.47
N LEU A 395 16.21 14.31 -3.68
CA LEU A 395 15.84 12.89 -3.74
C LEU A 395 15.44 12.43 -5.15
N VAL A 396 14.66 13.26 -5.87
CA VAL A 396 14.22 12.97 -7.24
C VAL A 396 15.38 13.12 -8.21
N ARG A 397 16.13 14.22 -8.11
CA ARG A 397 17.28 14.51 -9.00
C ARG A 397 18.35 13.43 -8.96
N GLY A 398 18.73 12.98 -7.74
CA GLY A 398 19.76 11.95 -7.58
C GLY A 398 19.35 10.59 -8.17
N HIS A 399 18.08 10.19 -8.00
CA HIS A 399 17.61 8.93 -8.59
C HIS A 399 17.40 9.05 -10.11
N ALA A 400 17.01 10.21 -10.62
CA ALA A 400 16.99 10.48 -12.06
C ALA A 400 18.41 10.43 -12.66
N ALA A 401 19.40 10.98 -11.97
CA ALA A 401 20.82 10.89 -12.38
C ALA A 401 21.29 9.44 -12.41
N TRP A 402 20.98 8.64 -11.39
CA TRP A 402 21.29 7.21 -11.39
C TRP A 402 20.63 6.48 -12.56
N ALA A 403 19.36 6.72 -12.82
CA ALA A 403 18.62 6.10 -13.93
C ALA A 403 19.23 6.45 -15.28
N LEU A 404 19.57 7.74 -15.51
CA LEU A 404 20.23 8.20 -16.73
C LEU A 404 21.63 7.60 -16.91
N GLY A 405 22.35 7.32 -15.81
CA GLY A 405 23.65 6.67 -15.83
C GLY A 405 23.62 5.23 -16.33
N LEU A 406 22.46 4.56 -16.29
CA LEU A 406 22.27 3.21 -16.82
C LEU A 406 22.01 3.19 -18.35
N ILE A 407 21.82 4.35 -18.97
CA ILE A 407 21.42 4.49 -20.36
C ILE A 407 22.61 4.90 -21.22
N SER A 408 22.94 4.10 -22.23
CA SER A 408 23.99 4.43 -23.22
C SER A 408 23.50 5.46 -24.26
N SER A 409 23.21 6.71 -23.79
CA SER A 409 22.67 7.78 -24.64
C SER A 409 23.49 9.06 -24.53
N ALA A 410 23.84 9.66 -25.65
CA ALA A 410 24.52 10.96 -25.70
C ALA A 410 23.65 12.08 -25.09
N ALA A 411 22.34 11.99 -25.26
CA ALA A 411 21.39 12.94 -24.65
C ALA A 411 21.38 12.85 -23.13
N ALA A 412 21.35 11.62 -22.55
CA ALA A 412 21.43 11.38 -21.13
C ALA A 412 22.73 11.92 -20.53
N ARG A 413 23.89 11.58 -21.20
CA ARG A 413 25.21 12.06 -20.78
C ARG A 413 25.30 13.58 -20.75
N SER A 414 24.89 14.24 -21.87
CA SER A 414 24.90 15.71 -21.97
C SER A 414 24.01 16.39 -20.92
N ALA A 415 22.86 15.77 -20.57
CA ALA A 415 21.99 16.28 -19.52
C ALA A 415 22.66 16.16 -18.14
N LEU A 416 23.33 15.06 -17.82
CA LEU A 416 24.10 14.86 -16.59
C LEU A 416 25.26 15.87 -16.49
N GLU A 417 26.01 16.11 -17.55
CA GLU A 417 27.12 17.09 -17.61
C GLU A 417 26.61 18.51 -17.32
N ARG A 418 25.48 18.91 -17.95
CA ARG A 418 24.86 20.22 -17.67
C ARG A 418 24.39 20.32 -16.23
N ARG A 419 23.77 19.27 -15.68
CA ARG A 419 23.32 19.30 -14.28
C ARG A 419 24.51 19.38 -13.32
N ALA A 420 25.59 18.63 -13.57
CA ALA A 420 26.80 18.65 -12.75
C ALA A 420 27.36 20.05 -12.53
N SER A 421 27.24 20.96 -13.53
CA SER A 421 27.79 22.32 -13.46
C SER A 421 27.00 23.27 -12.54
N VAL A 422 25.78 22.89 -12.12
CA VAL A 422 24.86 23.73 -11.31
C VAL A 422 24.28 23.03 -10.10
N GLU A 423 24.67 21.77 -9.85
CA GLU A 423 24.18 21.01 -8.70
C GLU A 423 24.89 21.42 -7.41
N GLU A 424 24.12 21.75 -6.39
CA GLU A 424 24.63 22.19 -5.09
C GLU A 424 24.51 21.08 -4.02
N ASP A 425 23.61 20.11 -4.21
CA ASP A 425 23.43 19.02 -3.25
C ASP A 425 24.55 17.98 -3.38
N PRO A 426 25.34 17.73 -2.31
CA PRO A 426 26.51 16.84 -2.39
C PRO A 426 26.17 15.40 -2.75
N TRP A 427 24.99 14.90 -2.28
CA TRP A 427 24.56 13.54 -2.58
C TRP A 427 24.16 13.41 -4.07
N VAL A 428 23.43 14.38 -4.60
CA VAL A 428 23.08 14.42 -6.03
C VAL A 428 24.34 14.55 -6.89
N GLY A 429 25.30 15.38 -6.48
CA GLY A 429 26.60 15.51 -7.14
C GLY A 429 27.36 14.18 -7.21
N ALA A 430 27.34 13.40 -6.13
CA ALA A 430 27.94 12.06 -6.09
C ALA A 430 27.21 11.07 -7.03
N GLU A 431 25.85 11.13 -7.07
CA GLU A 431 25.07 10.30 -8.01
C GLU A 431 25.37 10.64 -9.48
N ILE A 432 25.48 11.94 -9.82
CA ILE A 432 25.84 12.40 -11.18
C ILE A 432 27.24 11.95 -11.55
N THR A 433 28.23 12.13 -10.66
CA THR A 433 29.62 11.72 -10.90
C THR A 433 29.68 10.22 -11.22
N SER A 434 29.07 9.41 -10.37
CA SER A 434 29.03 7.97 -10.58
C SER A 434 28.30 7.56 -11.88
N ALA A 435 27.22 8.27 -12.24
CA ALA A 435 26.50 8.04 -13.48
C ALA A 435 27.37 8.34 -14.71
N LEU A 436 28.15 9.41 -14.67
CA LEU A 436 29.08 9.80 -15.77
C LEU A 436 30.28 8.85 -15.91
N GLU A 437 30.77 8.29 -14.79
CA GLU A 437 31.87 7.31 -14.78
C GLU A 437 31.40 5.94 -15.33
N GLY A 438 30.24 5.46 -14.94
CA GLY A 438 29.63 4.20 -15.42
C GLY A 438 29.27 4.22 -16.91
N SER A 439 28.99 5.41 -17.46
CA SER A 439 28.63 5.62 -18.88
C SER A 439 29.83 5.70 -19.81
N ARG A 440 31.06 5.48 -19.34
CA ARG A 440 32.24 5.46 -20.23
C ARG A 440 32.22 4.18 -21.05
N PRO A 441 32.28 4.26 -22.41
CA PRO A 441 32.44 3.07 -23.21
C PRO A 441 33.79 2.43 -22.80
N THR A 442 33.74 1.15 -22.40
CA THR A 442 34.96 0.36 -22.22
C THR A 442 35.72 0.40 -23.54
N ARG A 443 36.80 1.17 -23.57
CA ARG A 443 37.76 1.11 -24.71
C ARG A 443 38.27 -0.34 -24.75
N LYS A 444 37.79 -1.11 -25.73
CA LYS A 444 38.45 -2.35 -26.17
C LYS A 444 39.71 -2.02 -26.93
#